data_66b8ba0e2790ec5989b04bf058a8547b
#
_entry.id   66b8ba0e2790ec5989b04bf058a8547b
#
_cell.length_a   1.000
_cell.length_b   1.000
_cell.length_c   1.000
_cell.angle_alpha   90.00
_cell.angle_beta   90.00
_cell.angle_gamma   90.00
#
_symmetry.space_group_name_H-M   'P 1'
#
loop_
_entity.id
_entity.type
_entity.pdbx_description
1 polymer ?
#
loop_
_entity_poly.entity_id
_entity_poly.type
_entity_poly.pdbx_seq_one_letter_code
_entity_poly.pdbx_strand_id
1 'polypeptide(L)'
;KPAEKPVVKDLVETPDVNHLEKASATASNHEANTQYTAEKAIDGKPDTRWATDQNVEKPTIEFTLEKTTVIKHVEIDWDRRVRGEKNDPNIKSWNLYYAGQDDVNGSGVKEWKLAYQRTGTPLLDEKVDLKEAIQAKYLKLEITDYQAGTMNWKNVGIQEIRAYSNIPDASKPTDIRQVTELEVAKDGKSLVLPKLPGQVSLIGSNKQGVVDLNNKIYKPLTDQTVKVMVQQVKDTHTFTKEFEVLIKGLHADEGVGTKPAVAPAVQQWYGTEGKTSITSSTVISVGDSGFGQEAKFYQTDLESRGLEIATGNQTAQKRIEFKKVEDKGYGKEGYGITVKDGVITVEAATNAGAFYATRTLL
;
A
#
# COMPACT_ATOMS: atom_id res chain seq x y z
N LYS A 1 20.15 36.37 31.26
CA LYS A 1 20.41 35.29 30.28
C LYS A 1 19.25 35.28 29.29
N PRO A 2 19.47 35.36 27.99
CA PRO A 2 18.38 35.14 27.02
C PRO A 2 17.88 33.70 27.18
N ALA A 3 16.55 33.53 27.14
CA ALA A 3 15.93 32.20 27.13
C ALA A 3 16.40 31.43 25.89
N GLU A 4 16.98 30.26 26.07
CA GLU A 4 17.33 29.38 24.99
C GLU A 4 16.03 28.99 24.24
N LYS A 5 16.00 29.26 22.92
CA LYS A 5 14.96 28.77 22.03
C LYS A 5 14.92 27.24 22.15
N PRO A 6 13.74 26.60 22.27
CA PRO A 6 13.66 25.15 22.25
C PRO A 6 14.23 24.66 20.93
N VAL A 7 15.32 23.93 20.98
CA VAL A 7 15.84 23.17 19.85
C VAL A 7 14.81 22.07 19.56
N VAL A 8 14.15 22.16 18.41
CA VAL A 8 13.31 21.06 17.89
C VAL A 8 14.25 19.89 17.61
N LYS A 9 14.37 18.99 18.59
CA LYS A 9 15.11 17.74 18.44
C LYS A 9 14.30 16.83 17.55
N ASP A 10 14.94 16.40 16.46
CA ASP A 10 14.56 15.29 15.60
C ASP A 10 13.15 15.39 15.00
N LEU A 11 13.05 16.10 13.87
CA LEU A 11 12.00 15.83 12.89
C LEU A 11 12.19 14.38 12.44
N VAL A 12 11.49 13.45 13.10
CA VAL A 12 11.28 12.13 12.54
C VAL A 12 10.67 12.37 11.16
N GLU A 13 11.28 11.82 10.11
CA GLU A 13 10.68 11.81 8.77
C GLU A 13 9.37 11.02 8.84
N THR A 14 8.33 11.68 9.30
CA THR A 14 6.97 11.18 9.13
C THR A 14 6.65 11.32 7.66
N PRO A 15 6.06 10.32 7.02
CA PRO A 15 5.55 10.46 5.66
C PRO A 15 4.65 11.71 5.58
N ASP A 16 4.56 12.32 4.40
CA ASP A 16 3.77 13.53 4.12
C ASP A 16 2.29 13.31 4.48
N VAL A 17 1.98 13.45 5.76
CA VAL A 17 0.64 13.29 6.31
C VAL A 17 -0.02 14.66 6.33
N ASN A 18 -1.18 14.77 5.69
CA ASN A 18 -2.02 15.95 5.80
C ASN A 18 -2.67 15.97 7.20
N HIS A 19 -2.21 16.86 8.06
CA HIS A 19 -2.70 16.96 9.43
C HIS A 19 -4.10 17.59 9.54
N LEU A 20 -4.63 18.18 8.45
CA LEU A 20 -5.99 18.71 8.42
C LEU A 20 -7.05 17.64 8.09
N GLU A 21 -6.67 16.48 7.58
CA GLU A 21 -7.58 15.39 7.23
C GLU A 21 -8.45 14.90 8.41
N LYS A 22 -7.92 14.99 9.64
CA LYS A 22 -8.62 14.61 10.88
C LYS A 22 -8.96 15.83 11.76
N ALA A 23 -8.80 17.03 11.23
CA ALA A 23 -9.14 18.25 11.95
C ALA A 23 -10.65 18.52 11.90
N SER A 24 -11.13 19.34 12.82
CA SER A 24 -12.42 20.00 12.68
C SER A 24 -12.23 21.41 12.13
N ALA A 25 -13.20 21.91 11.38
CA ALA A 25 -13.18 23.24 10.80
C ALA A 25 -14.40 24.05 11.20
N THR A 26 -14.20 25.36 11.43
CA THR A 26 -15.26 26.34 11.64
C THR A 26 -14.94 27.61 10.86
N ALA A 27 -15.94 28.34 10.38
CA ALA A 27 -15.72 29.55 9.63
C ALA A 27 -16.58 30.69 10.16
N SER A 28 -16.13 31.95 9.95
CA SER A 28 -16.87 33.15 10.35
C SER A 28 -18.17 33.32 9.54
N ASN A 29 -18.22 32.75 8.34
CA ASN A 29 -19.37 32.77 7.44
C ASN A 29 -19.31 31.56 6.49
N HIS A 30 -20.48 31.08 6.06
CA HIS A 30 -20.63 30.19 4.90
C HIS A 30 -21.89 30.60 4.13
N GLU A 31 -21.90 30.31 2.84
CA GLU A 31 -23.00 30.66 1.95
C GLU A 31 -24.32 30.07 2.44
N ALA A 32 -25.30 30.96 2.72
CA ALA A 32 -26.55 30.60 3.33
C ALA A 32 -27.35 29.60 2.48
N ASN A 33 -28.03 28.66 3.14
CA ASN A 33 -28.84 27.62 2.53
C ASN A 33 -28.11 26.69 1.55
N THR A 34 -26.81 26.57 1.70
CA THR A 34 -25.97 25.67 0.88
C THR A 34 -25.24 24.64 1.75
N GLN A 35 -24.60 23.68 1.08
CA GLN A 35 -23.73 22.68 1.72
C GLN A 35 -22.26 23.11 1.80
N TYR A 36 -21.95 24.39 1.54
CA TYR A 36 -20.56 24.89 1.44
C TYR A 36 -19.98 25.26 2.80
N THR A 37 -20.12 24.35 3.75
CA THR A 37 -19.66 24.52 5.15
C THR A 37 -18.13 24.41 5.28
N ALA A 38 -17.58 24.83 6.43
CA ALA A 38 -16.14 24.88 6.66
C ALA A 38 -15.43 23.52 6.49
N GLU A 39 -16.09 22.43 6.89
CA GLU A 39 -15.54 21.07 6.80
C GLU A 39 -15.27 20.64 5.35
N LYS A 40 -15.94 21.28 4.38
CA LYS A 40 -15.73 21.01 2.96
C LYS A 40 -14.38 21.48 2.44
N ALA A 41 -13.68 22.32 3.18
CA ALA A 41 -12.32 22.73 2.85
C ALA A 41 -11.24 21.70 3.22
N ILE A 42 -11.61 20.64 3.96
CA ILE A 42 -10.68 19.61 4.47
C ILE A 42 -11.22 18.18 4.31
N ASP A 43 -12.24 17.97 3.50
CA ASP A 43 -12.92 16.65 3.38
C ASP A 43 -12.27 15.71 2.33
N GLY A 44 -11.15 16.12 1.74
CA GLY A 44 -10.38 15.34 0.76
C GLY A 44 -11.08 15.16 -0.59
N LYS A 45 -12.18 15.87 -0.86
CA LYS A 45 -12.97 15.72 -2.08
C LYS A 45 -12.77 16.91 -3.02
N PRO A 46 -12.27 16.68 -4.23
CA PRO A 46 -11.96 17.75 -5.17
C PRO A 46 -13.20 18.44 -5.75
N ASP A 47 -14.40 17.94 -5.48
CA ASP A 47 -15.67 18.44 -5.97
C ASP A 47 -16.53 19.11 -4.89
N THR A 48 -16.05 19.20 -3.67
CA THR A 48 -16.64 19.96 -2.57
C THR A 48 -15.86 21.26 -2.30
N ARG A 49 -16.43 22.16 -1.52
CA ARG A 49 -15.78 23.41 -1.10
C ARG A 49 -16.42 24.04 0.12
N TRP A 50 -15.67 24.84 0.84
CA TRP A 50 -16.20 25.93 1.65
C TRP A 50 -16.39 27.16 0.76
N ALA A 51 -17.50 27.90 0.93
CA ALA A 51 -17.70 29.18 0.29
C ALA A 51 -18.46 30.14 1.21
N THR A 52 -18.19 31.45 1.08
CA THR A 52 -18.87 32.52 1.85
C THR A 52 -20.06 33.10 1.10
N ASP A 53 -20.92 33.82 1.82
CA ASP A 53 -21.82 34.81 1.20
C ASP A 53 -21.01 35.88 0.43
N GLN A 54 -21.71 36.67 -0.37
CA GLN A 54 -21.06 37.76 -1.09
C GLN A 54 -20.71 38.92 -0.13
N ASN A 55 -19.60 39.59 -0.44
CA ASN A 55 -19.16 40.83 0.22
C ASN A 55 -18.86 40.68 1.72
N VAL A 56 -18.50 39.50 2.19
CA VAL A 56 -18.08 39.26 3.57
C VAL A 56 -16.70 39.91 3.79
N GLU A 57 -16.61 40.85 4.72
CA GLU A 57 -15.34 41.48 5.06
C GLU A 57 -14.45 40.53 5.87
N LYS A 58 -13.22 40.33 5.42
CA LYS A 58 -12.18 39.52 6.07
C LYS A 58 -12.68 38.18 6.59
N PRO A 59 -13.25 37.32 5.71
CA PRO A 59 -13.71 36.00 6.15
C PRO A 59 -12.56 35.17 6.71
N THR A 60 -12.86 34.39 7.74
CA THR A 60 -11.91 33.49 8.39
C THR A 60 -12.43 32.06 8.38
N ILE A 61 -11.48 31.14 8.34
CA ILE A 61 -11.71 29.71 8.62
C ILE A 61 -10.68 29.21 9.61
N GLU A 62 -11.12 28.51 10.65
CA GLU A 62 -10.29 27.98 11.72
C GLU A 62 -10.32 26.46 11.71
N PHE A 63 -9.17 25.86 11.98
CA PHE A 63 -8.98 24.41 12.06
C PHE A 63 -8.48 24.02 13.43
N THR A 64 -9.09 23.00 14.04
CA THR A 64 -8.62 22.38 15.27
C THR A 64 -8.01 21.03 14.95
N LEU A 65 -6.71 20.90 15.08
CA LEU A 65 -5.97 19.68 14.85
C LEU A 65 -6.27 18.63 15.94
N GLU A 66 -6.16 17.35 15.62
CA GLU A 66 -6.38 16.25 16.58
C GLU A 66 -5.44 16.38 17.81
N LYS A 67 -4.20 16.78 17.56
CA LYS A 67 -3.18 17.05 18.59
C LYS A 67 -2.29 18.22 18.18
N THR A 68 -1.53 18.77 19.12
CA THR A 68 -0.49 19.73 18.80
C THR A 68 0.52 19.10 17.85
N THR A 69 0.76 19.74 16.71
CA THR A 69 1.51 19.19 15.59
C THR A 69 2.46 20.24 15.02
N VAL A 70 3.62 19.82 14.57
CA VAL A 70 4.55 20.66 13.83
C VAL A 70 4.03 20.86 12.42
N ILE A 71 3.91 22.10 11.96
CA ILE A 71 3.53 22.46 10.59
C ILE A 71 4.68 23.25 9.96
N LYS A 72 5.08 22.84 8.76
CA LYS A 72 6.15 23.47 7.96
C LYS A 72 5.69 23.90 6.57
N HIS A 73 4.64 23.26 6.04
CA HIS A 73 4.13 23.48 4.70
C HIS A 73 2.62 23.49 4.70
N VAL A 74 2.02 24.39 3.88
CA VAL A 74 0.57 24.49 3.68
C VAL A 74 0.27 24.61 2.20
N GLU A 75 -0.73 23.86 1.73
CA GLU A 75 -1.25 23.95 0.36
C GLU A 75 -2.71 24.40 0.40
N ILE A 76 -3.09 25.31 -0.49
CA ILE A 76 -4.46 25.81 -0.61
C ILE A 76 -4.88 25.70 -2.07
N ASP A 77 -5.95 24.97 -2.32
CA ASP A 77 -6.66 24.97 -3.60
C ASP A 77 -7.88 25.88 -3.46
N TRP A 78 -7.79 27.08 -4.04
CA TRP A 78 -8.88 28.04 -4.01
C TRP A 78 -10.04 27.58 -4.89
N ASP A 79 -11.26 27.93 -4.52
CA ASP A 79 -12.43 27.51 -5.26
C ASP A 79 -12.47 28.12 -6.67
N ARG A 80 -12.60 27.25 -7.65
CA ARG A 80 -12.61 27.55 -9.08
C ARG A 80 -14.02 27.68 -9.67
N ARG A 81 -15.06 27.28 -8.92
CA ARG A 81 -16.41 27.05 -9.44
C ARG A 81 -17.38 28.18 -9.15
N VAL A 82 -17.10 28.98 -8.14
CA VAL A 82 -18.02 30.02 -7.66
C VAL A 82 -18.31 31.11 -8.74
N ARG A 83 -17.55 31.13 -9.81
CA ARG A 83 -17.50 32.27 -10.73
C ARG A 83 -17.84 31.96 -12.19
N GLY A 84 -18.36 30.77 -12.45
CA GLY A 84 -18.89 30.38 -13.76
C GLY A 84 -17.87 30.04 -14.83
N GLU A 85 -16.64 30.50 -14.71
CA GLU A 85 -15.54 30.10 -15.59
C GLU A 85 -14.45 29.36 -14.83
N LYS A 86 -13.91 28.33 -15.47
CA LYS A 86 -12.75 27.61 -14.96
C LYS A 86 -11.57 28.58 -14.90
N ASN A 87 -10.87 28.60 -13.75
CA ASN A 87 -9.61 29.32 -13.57
C ASN A 87 -9.76 30.85 -13.37
N ASP A 88 -10.67 31.31 -12.53
CA ASP A 88 -10.81 32.71 -12.16
C ASP A 88 -10.33 33.00 -10.73
N PRO A 89 -9.01 33.17 -10.51
CA PRO A 89 -8.44 33.42 -9.19
C PRO A 89 -8.83 34.80 -8.68
N ASN A 90 -9.22 34.92 -7.42
CA ASN A 90 -9.67 36.19 -6.87
C ASN A 90 -9.05 36.61 -5.55
N ILE A 91 -8.34 35.74 -4.86
CA ILE A 91 -7.75 36.04 -3.56
C ILE A 91 -6.43 36.76 -3.77
N LYS A 92 -6.35 38.03 -3.26
CA LYS A 92 -5.16 38.87 -3.37
C LYS A 92 -4.28 38.78 -2.14
N SER A 93 -4.89 38.74 -0.95
CA SER A 93 -4.14 38.77 0.29
C SER A 93 -4.81 37.90 1.36
N TRP A 94 -3.99 37.21 2.12
CA TRP A 94 -4.43 36.39 3.25
C TRP A 94 -3.31 36.21 4.27
N ASN A 95 -3.70 35.88 5.50
CA ASN A 95 -2.82 35.60 6.61
C ASN A 95 -3.10 34.21 7.17
N LEU A 96 -2.04 33.49 7.50
CA LEU A 96 -2.13 32.24 8.27
C LEU A 96 -1.65 32.55 9.70
N TYR A 97 -2.53 32.24 10.65
CA TYR A 97 -2.23 32.31 12.08
C TYR A 97 -2.23 30.92 12.68
N TYR A 98 -1.53 30.77 13.80
CA TYR A 98 -1.52 29.57 14.61
C TYR A 98 -1.63 29.88 16.08
N ALA A 99 -2.10 28.89 16.87
CA ALA A 99 -2.04 28.88 18.32
C ALA A 99 -1.73 27.45 18.79
N GLY A 100 -0.89 27.34 19.83
CA GLY A 100 -0.66 26.10 20.56
C GLY A 100 -1.78 25.79 21.55
N GLN A 101 -1.69 24.66 22.22
CA GLN A 101 -2.63 24.29 23.29
C GLN A 101 -2.55 25.28 24.47
N ASP A 102 -1.36 25.73 24.78
CA ASP A 102 -1.10 26.65 25.91
C ASP A 102 -1.42 28.12 25.57
N ASP A 103 -1.68 28.43 24.31
CA ASP A 103 -2.06 29.75 23.82
C ASP A 103 -3.58 30.02 23.94
N VAL A 104 -4.29 29.21 24.74
CA VAL A 104 -5.72 29.36 24.98
C VAL A 104 -5.92 29.77 26.45
N ASN A 105 -6.55 30.91 26.65
CA ASN A 105 -6.82 31.39 28.01
C ASN A 105 -8.00 30.62 28.67
N GLY A 106 -8.22 30.86 29.96
CA GLY A 106 -9.29 30.20 30.74
C GLY A 106 -10.72 30.44 30.22
N SER A 107 -10.92 31.42 29.33
CA SER A 107 -12.20 31.68 28.65
C SER A 107 -12.29 31.08 27.25
N GLY A 108 -11.29 30.29 26.85
CA GLY A 108 -11.25 29.64 25.53
C GLY A 108 -10.81 30.54 24.36
N VAL A 109 -10.35 31.75 24.67
CA VAL A 109 -9.84 32.70 23.67
C VAL A 109 -8.41 32.35 23.30
N LYS A 110 -8.15 32.21 22.00
CA LYS A 110 -6.85 31.84 21.42
C LYS A 110 -6.00 33.09 21.20
N GLU A 111 -4.76 33.05 21.65
CA GLU A 111 -3.72 34.04 21.31
C GLU A 111 -3.09 33.66 19.97
N TRP A 112 -3.51 34.36 18.92
CA TRP A 112 -3.08 34.06 17.56
C TRP A 112 -1.73 34.64 17.23
N LYS A 113 -0.83 33.83 16.70
CA LYS A 113 0.51 34.23 16.22
C LYS A 113 0.51 34.13 14.69
N LEU A 114 1.08 35.16 14.04
CA LEU A 114 1.18 35.16 12.57
C LEU A 114 2.27 34.17 12.13
N ALA A 115 1.91 33.21 11.31
CA ALA A 115 2.82 32.23 10.70
C ALA A 115 3.26 32.67 9.30
N TYR A 116 2.33 33.21 8.52
CA TYR A 116 2.58 33.59 7.14
C TYR A 116 1.62 34.69 6.68
N GLN A 117 2.09 35.55 5.81
CA GLN A 117 1.29 36.59 5.17
C GLN A 117 1.57 36.60 3.66
N ARG A 118 0.52 36.68 2.90
CA ARG A 118 0.58 36.72 1.44
C ARG A 118 -0.14 37.95 0.91
N THR A 119 0.50 38.61 -0.07
CA THR A 119 -0.08 39.72 -0.84
C THR A 119 0.41 39.62 -2.28
N GLY A 120 -0.45 39.82 -3.26
CA GLY A 120 -0.05 39.83 -4.67
C GLY A 120 -1.17 39.43 -5.63
N THR A 121 -0.77 39.08 -6.85
CA THR A 121 -1.67 38.60 -7.88
C THR A 121 -2.38 37.33 -7.44
N PRO A 122 -3.71 37.22 -7.65
CA PRO A 122 -4.44 36.00 -7.30
C PRO A 122 -3.90 34.76 -8.00
N LEU A 123 -3.87 33.65 -7.26
CA LEU A 123 -3.46 32.32 -7.73
C LEU A 123 -4.61 31.33 -7.53
N LEU A 124 -4.63 30.26 -8.32
CA LEU A 124 -5.60 29.17 -8.16
C LEU A 124 -5.21 28.21 -7.07
N ASP A 125 -3.93 27.89 -7.03
CA ASP A 125 -3.33 26.97 -6.06
C ASP A 125 -2.13 27.67 -5.44
N GLU A 126 -1.98 27.52 -4.13
CA GLU A 126 -0.86 28.08 -3.42
C GLU A 126 -0.15 26.98 -2.60
N LYS A 127 1.16 27.00 -2.65
CA LYS A 127 2.05 26.14 -1.85
C LYS A 127 2.97 27.05 -1.05
N VAL A 128 2.91 26.92 0.25
CA VAL A 128 3.60 27.82 1.18
C VAL A 128 4.53 27.03 2.09
N ASP A 129 5.82 27.29 1.96
CA ASP A 129 6.83 26.85 2.90
C ASP A 129 6.97 27.90 4.00
N LEU A 130 6.64 27.55 5.22
CA LEU A 130 6.81 28.44 6.35
C LEU A 130 8.31 28.68 6.61
N LYS A 131 8.70 29.90 6.88
CA LYS A 131 10.10 30.25 7.18
C LYS A 131 10.63 29.43 8.36
N GLU A 132 9.84 29.30 9.40
CA GLU A 132 10.11 28.44 10.57
C GLU A 132 8.95 27.46 10.74
N ALA A 133 9.26 26.24 11.19
CA ALA A 133 8.22 25.29 11.57
C ALA A 133 7.49 25.81 12.82
N ILE A 134 6.16 25.68 12.82
CA ILE A 134 5.31 26.12 13.93
C ILE A 134 4.73 24.91 14.65
N GLN A 135 4.51 25.03 15.97
CA GLN A 135 3.74 24.06 16.75
C GLN A 135 2.31 24.54 16.90
N ALA A 136 1.38 23.91 16.21
CA ALA A 136 -0.01 24.32 16.15
C ALA A 136 -0.96 23.27 16.73
N LYS A 137 -1.87 23.67 17.57
CA LYS A 137 -3.12 22.97 17.88
C LYS A 137 -4.28 23.54 17.08
N TYR A 138 -4.16 24.84 16.75
CA TYR A 138 -5.15 25.59 16.00
C TYR A 138 -4.47 26.33 14.87
N LEU A 139 -5.09 26.34 13.70
CA LEU A 139 -4.73 27.16 12.55
C LEU A 139 -5.91 28.06 12.19
N LYS A 140 -5.62 29.27 11.72
CA LYS A 140 -6.64 30.18 11.22
C LYS A 140 -6.15 30.84 9.94
N LEU A 141 -6.95 30.74 8.90
CA LEU A 141 -6.77 31.48 7.65
C LEU A 141 -7.72 32.67 7.65
N GLU A 142 -7.20 33.86 7.43
CA GLU A 142 -7.94 35.11 7.27
C GLU A 142 -7.69 35.67 5.88
N ILE A 143 -8.74 35.85 5.09
CA ILE A 143 -8.65 36.46 3.77
C ILE A 143 -8.83 37.97 3.94
N THR A 144 -7.77 38.73 3.66
CA THR A 144 -7.70 40.17 3.96
C THR A 144 -8.05 41.04 2.76
N ASP A 145 -7.84 40.55 1.53
CA ASP A 145 -8.26 41.22 0.28
C ASP A 145 -8.58 40.20 -0.80
N TYR A 146 -9.71 40.43 -1.49
CA TYR A 146 -10.13 39.65 -2.64
C TYR A 146 -11.03 40.49 -3.56
N GLN A 147 -11.05 40.12 -4.83
CA GLN A 147 -11.83 40.82 -5.87
C GLN A 147 -13.07 40.04 -6.28
N ALA A 148 -13.99 40.70 -6.99
CA ALA A 148 -15.07 40.00 -7.66
C ALA A 148 -14.49 39.12 -8.80
N GLY A 149 -15.08 37.96 -9.03
CA GLY A 149 -14.82 37.13 -10.20
C GLY A 149 -15.47 37.68 -11.46
N THR A 150 -15.28 36.97 -12.59
CA THR A 150 -15.81 37.35 -13.92
C THR A 150 -17.32 37.52 -13.96
N MET A 151 -18.07 36.84 -13.09
CA MET A 151 -19.53 37.01 -12.96
C MET A 151 -19.96 38.13 -11.98
N ASN A 152 -19.05 39.00 -11.57
CA ASN A 152 -19.26 40.01 -10.53
C ASN A 152 -19.63 39.45 -9.14
N TRP A 153 -19.42 38.22 -8.92
CA TRP A 153 -19.62 37.61 -7.61
C TRP A 153 -18.38 37.81 -6.73
N LYS A 154 -18.57 38.54 -5.64
CA LYS A 154 -17.50 38.87 -4.70
C LYS A 154 -17.63 37.99 -3.44
N ASN A 155 -17.16 36.76 -3.51
CA ASN A 155 -17.10 35.82 -2.40
C ASN A 155 -15.77 35.07 -2.39
N VAL A 156 -15.54 34.30 -1.33
CA VAL A 156 -14.35 33.47 -1.13
C VAL A 156 -14.78 32.01 -1.10
N GLY A 157 -13.93 31.13 -1.62
CA GLY A 157 -14.10 29.70 -1.48
C GLY A 157 -12.77 28.98 -1.44
N ILE A 158 -12.73 27.90 -0.69
CA ILE A 158 -11.60 26.96 -0.61
C ILE A 158 -12.12 25.59 -1.01
N GLN A 159 -11.50 25.00 -2.02
CA GLN A 159 -11.76 23.64 -2.45
C GLN A 159 -11.12 22.63 -1.50
N GLU A 160 -9.84 22.86 -1.18
CA GLU A 160 -9.10 22.04 -0.25
C GLU A 160 -7.95 22.85 0.38
N ILE A 161 -7.70 22.62 1.66
CA ILE A 161 -6.50 23.09 2.34
C ILE A 161 -5.82 21.92 3.06
N ARG A 162 -4.50 21.87 2.97
CA ARG A 162 -3.67 20.79 3.54
C ARG A 162 -2.51 21.40 4.31
N ALA A 163 -2.11 20.74 5.39
CA ALA A 163 -0.97 21.17 6.22
C ALA A 163 -0.07 19.98 6.57
N TYR A 164 1.23 20.17 6.43
CA TYR A 164 2.25 19.11 6.54
C TYR A 164 3.37 19.51 7.49
N SER A 165 4.00 18.52 8.14
CA SER A 165 5.16 18.74 9.03
C SER A 165 6.45 19.03 8.28
N ASN A 166 6.56 18.64 7.05
CA ASN A 166 7.71 18.82 6.14
C ASN A 166 7.22 19.37 4.80
N ILE A 167 8.15 19.89 4.02
CA ILE A 167 7.88 20.32 2.65
C ILE A 167 7.69 19.05 1.83
N PRO A 168 6.52 18.85 1.18
CA PRO A 168 6.31 17.69 0.33
C PRO A 168 7.33 17.67 -0.80
N ASP A 169 8.01 16.53 -0.92
CA ASP A 169 8.93 16.31 -2.05
C ASP A 169 8.11 15.98 -3.30
N ALA A 170 8.04 16.94 -4.22
CA ALA A 170 7.28 16.78 -5.46
C ALA A 170 7.78 15.61 -6.34
N SER A 171 9.00 15.11 -6.07
CA SER A 171 9.52 13.92 -6.74
C SER A 171 8.98 12.61 -6.16
N LYS A 172 8.44 12.64 -4.93
CA LYS A 172 7.88 11.44 -4.28
C LYS A 172 6.43 11.21 -4.71
N PRO A 173 6.07 9.98 -5.05
CA PRO A 173 4.69 9.66 -5.40
C PRO A 173 3.77 9.84 -4.17
N THR A 174 2.61 10.43 -4.39
CA THR A 174 1.52 10.54 -3.40
C THR A 174 0.35 9.61 -3.72
N ASP A 175 0.39 8.98 -4.88
CA ASP A 175 -0.63 8.10 -5.44
C ASP A 175 0.02 6.86 -6.04
N ILE A 176 -0.58 5.69 -5.82
CA ILE A 176 -0.06 4.42 -6.32
C ILE A 176 0.13 4.41 -7.84
N ARG A 177 -0.65 5.19 -8.58
CA ARG A 177 -0.56 5.31 -10.04
C ARG A 177 0.74 5.98 -10.50
N GLN A 178 1.37 6.78 -9.65
CA GLN A 178 2.64 7.47 -9.90
C GLN A 178 3.88 6.57 -9.61
N VAL A 179 3.70 5.50 -8.84
CA VAL A 179 4.78 4.53 -8.55
C VAL A 179 5.09 3.76 -9.83
N THR A 180 6.35 3.69 -10.21
CA THR A 180 6.77 3.05 -11.48
C THR A 180 7.03 1.56 -11.32
N GLU A 181 7.59 1.14 -10.19
CA GLU A 181 8.01 -0.24 -9.94
C GLU A 181 7.90 -0.59 -8.45
N LEU A 182 7.89 -1.89 -8.16
CA LEU A 182 8.01 -2.42 -6.80
C LEU A 182 9.32 -3.17 -6.67
N GLU A 183 9.99 -2.98 -5.55
CA GLU A 183 11.22 -3.70 -5.22
C GLU A 183 10.93 -4.93 -4.34
N VAL A 184 11.79 -5.94 -4.47
CA VAL A 184 11.86 -7.05 -3.52
C VAL A 184 12.66 -6.59 -2.30
N ALA A 185 12.17 -6.87 -1.11
CA ALA A 185 12.89 -6.57 0.13
C ALA A 185 14.27 -7.26 0.15
N LYS A 186 15.24 -6.67 0.83
CA LYS A 186 16.63 -7.16 0.86
C LYS A 186 16.76 -8.59 1.37
N ASP A 187 15.83 -9.03 2.22
CA ASP A 187 15.79 -10.41 2.73
C ASP A 187 15.12 -11.40 1.75
N GLY A 188 14.59 -10.90 0.64
CA GLY A 188 13.91 -11.69 -0.38
C GLY A 188 12.55 -12.28 0.03
N LYS A 189 11.98 -11.85 1.16
CA LYS A 189 10.78 -12.47 1.75
C LYS A 189 9.47 -11.75 1.48
N SER A 190 9.53 -10.52 0.98
CA SER A 190 8.35 -9.71 0.66
C SER A 190 8.67 -8.69 -0.43
N LEU A 191 7.63 -8.05 -0.96
CA LEU A 191 7.77 -6.83 -1.75
C LEU A 191 7.83 -5.62 -0.82
N VAL A 192 8.58 -4.60 -1.21
CA VAL A 192 8.56 -3.29 -0.56
C VAL A 192 7.36 -2.52 -1.09
N LEU A 193 6.29 -2.46 -0.30
CA LEU A 193 5.14 -1.65 -0.65
C LEU A 193 5.48 -0.16 -0.44
N PRO A 194 5.07 0.73 -1.36
CA PRO A 194 5.38 2.14 -1.28
C PRO A 194 4.73 2.80 -0.06
N LYS A 195 5.45 3.71 0.58
CA LYS A 195 4.91 4.55 1.66
C LYS A 195 4.15 5.71 1.04
N LEU A 196 2.84 5.57 0.93
CA LEU A 196 1.92 6.58 0.40
C LEU A 196 0.94 7.02 1.48
N PRO A 197 0.30 8.20 1.34
CA PRO A 197 -0.80 8.59 2.20
C PRO A 197 -1.94 7.56 2.19
N GLY A 198 -2.56 7.30 3.34
CA GLY A 198 -3.60 6.28 3.49
C GLY A 198 -3.05 4.87 3.69
N GLN A 199 -3.84 3.86 3.34
CA GLN A 199 -3.48 2.45 3.48
C GLN A 199 -3.07 1.86 2.13
N VAL A 200 -1.90 1.22 2.09
CA VAL A 200 -1.41 0.49 0.90
C VAL A 200 -1.39 -1.00 1.20
N SER A 201 -1.95 -1.80 0.31
CA SER A 201 -2.03 -3.25 0.46
C SER A 201 -1.93 -3.98 -0.88
N LEU A 202 -1.41 -5.20 -0.82
CA LEU A 202 -1.45 -6.14 -1.93
C LEU A 202 -2.83 -6.81 -1.98
N ILE A 203 -3.52 -6.71 -3.10
CA ILE A 203 -4.89 -7.26 -3.26
C ILE A 203 -5.00 -8.33 -4.34
N GLY A 204 -3.95 -8.54 -5.12
CA GLY A 204 -3.94 -9.55 -6.19
C GLY A 204 -2.53 -10.04 -6.52
N SER A 205 -2.44 -11.29 -6.93
CA SER A 205 -1.25 -11.92 -7.48
C SER A 205 -1.66 -13.01 -8.46
N ASN A 206 -1.05 -13.01 -9.65
CA ASN A 206 -1.29 -14.05 -10.64
C ASN A 206 -0.54 -15.35 -10.35
N LYS A 207 0.41 -15.33 -9.40
CA LYS A 207 1.18 -16.50 -8.95
C LYS A 207 1.30 -16.51 -7.43
N GLN A 208 0.19 -16.84 -6.74
CA GLN A 208 0.15 -16.83 -5.27
C GLN A 208 1.10 -17.84 -4.62
N GLY A 209 1.53 -18.90 -5.34
CA GLY A 209 2.59 -19.80 -4.91
C GLY A 209 4.00 -19.18 -4.96
N VAL A 210 4.15 -17.95 -5.47
CA VAL A 210 5.42 -17.20 -5.49
C VAL A 210 5.30 -15.92 -4.66
N VAL A 211 4.23 -15.15 -4.83
CA VAL A 211 3.90 -13.99 -3.99
C VAL A 211 2.45 -14.12 -3.56
N ASP A 212 2.22 -14.34 -2.27
CA ASP A 212 0.86 -14.45 -1.73
C ASP A 212 0.23 -13.09 -1.39
N LEU A 213 -1.05 -13.10 -1.04
CA LEU A 213 -1.79 -11.87 -0.69
C LEU A 213 -1.38 -11.27 0.66
N ASN A 214 -0.62 -11.98 1.48
CA ASN A 214 0.00 -11.47 2.69
C ASN A 214 1.37 -10.85 2.42
N ASN A 215 1.70 -10.65 1.13
CA ASN A 215 2.97 -10.11 0.69
C ASN A 215 4.18 -10.99 1.08
N LYS A 216 3.97 -12.29 1.24
CA LYS A 216 5.04 -13.25 1.49
C LYS A 216 5.55 -13.81 0.16
N ILE A 217 6.87 -13.81 -0.02
CA ILE A 217 7.54 -14.42 -1.16
C ILE A 217 7.98 -15.83 -0.80
N TYR A 218 7.56 -16.79 -1.60
CA TYR A 218 8.06 -18.16 -1.62
C TYR A 218 9.06 -18.28 -2.76
N LYS A 219 10.32 -18.54 -2.43
CA LYS A 219 11.40 -18.57 -3.43
C LYS A 219 11.14 -19.62 -4.50
N PRO A 220 10.94 -19.24 -5.77
CA PRO A 220 10.62 -20.19 -6.83
C PRO A 220 11.84 -21.02 -7.26
N LEU A 221 11.60 -22.12 -7.98
CA LEU A 221 12.68 -22.93 -8.57
C LEU A 221 13.48 -22.15 -9.60
N THR A 222 12.79 -21.41 -10.45
CA THR A 222 13.41 -20.57 -11.49
C THR A 222 12.91 -19.14 -11.38
N ASP A 223 13.59 -18.21 -12.04
CA ASP A 223 13.18 -16.81 -12.12
C ASP A 223 11.73 -16.71 -12.61
N GLN A 224 10.91 -15.95 -11.88
CA GLN A 224 9.48 -15.79 -12.16
C GLN A 224 9.10 -14.31 -12.23
N THR A 225 8.50 -13.90 -13.34
CA THR A 225 7.79 -12.61 -13.39
C THR A 225 6.38 -12.81 -12.82
N VAL A 226 6.06 -12.03 -11.79
CA VAL A 226 4.77 -12.07 -11.10
C VAL A 226 4.06 -10.75 -11.32
N LYS A 227 2.78 -10.79 -11.70
CA LYS A 227 1.90 -9.64 -11.74
C LYS A 227 1.17 -9.53 -10.43
N VAL A 228 1.32 -8.38 -9.78
CA VAL A 228 0.66 -8.10 -8.51
C VAL A 228 -0.20 -6.86 -8.63
N MET A 229 -1.35 -6.87 -7.97
CA MET A 229 -2.24 -5.72 -7.88
C MET A 229 -2.09 -5.07 -6.51
N VAL A 230 -1.72 -3.81 -6.49
CA VAL A 230 -1.60 -3.02 -5.26
C VAL A 230 -2.72 -2.00 -5.20
N GLN A 231 -3.33 -1.87 -4.03
CA GLN A 231 -4.38 -0.91 -3.74
C GLN A 231 -3.87 0.13 -2.74
N GLN A 232 -4.21 1.38 -2.99
CA GLN A 232 -4.14 2.47 -2.03
C GLN A 232 -5.56 2.91 -1.68
N VAL A 233 -5.87 2.97 -0.40
CA VAL A 233 -7.12 3.56 0.12
C VAL A 233 -6.73 4.83 0.86
N LYS A 234 -7.15 5.96 0.33
CA LYS A 234 -6.95 7.28 0.92
C LYS A 234 -8.30 7.97 1.02
N ASP A 235 -8.69 8.36 2.22
CA ASP A 235 -10.01 8.94 2.49
C ASP A 235 -11.14 8.04 1.95
N THR A 236 -11.98 8.59 1.09
CA THR A 236 -13.05 7.84 0.40
C THR A 236 -12.63 7.29 -0.95
N HIS A 237 -11.36 7.48 -1.36
CA HIS A 237 -10.87 7.10 -2.68
C HIS A 237 -10.04 5.82 -2.61
N THR A 238 -10.25 4.97 -3.61
CA THR A 238 -9.49 3.75 -3.80
C THR A 238 -8.79 3.80 -5.15
N PHE A 239 -7.48 3.64 -5.14
CA PHE A 239 -6.65 3.58 -6.33
C PHE A 239 -6.00 2.20 -6.42
N THR A 240 -5.89 1.66 -7.63
CA THR A 240 -5.24 0.38 -7.88
C THR A 240 -4.25 0.47 -9.01
N LYS A 241 -3.18 -0.31 -8.93
CA LYS A 241 -2.20 -0.46 -10.01
C LYS A 241 -1.63 -1.87 -10.06
N GLU A 242 -1.49 -2.42 -11.26
CA GLU A 242 -0.77 -3.67 -11.52
C GLU A 242 0.72 -3.37 -11.71
N PHE A 243 1.56 -4.22 -11.11
CA PHE A 243 3.01 -4.20 -11.26
C PHE A 243 3.51 -5.56 -11.70
N GLU A 244 4.50 -5.57 -12.57
CA GLU A 244 5.28 -6.76 -12.90
C GLU A 244 6.56 -6.77 -12.08
N VAL A 245 6.78 -7.84 -11.30
CA VAL A 245 7.96 -7.96 -10.44
C VAL A 245 8.70 -9.24 -10.77
N LEU A 246 10.00 -9.14 -11.01
CA LEU A 246 10.86 -10.29 -11.19
C LEU A 246 11.29 -10.86 -9.83
N ILE A 247 10.83 -12.06 -9.54
CA ILE A 247 11.24 -12.81 -8.36
C ILE A 247 12.35 -13.80 -8.76
N LYS A 248 13.55 -13.58 -8.24
CA LYS A 248 14.70 -14.44 -8.52
C LYS A 248 14.53 -15.82 -7.89
N GLY A 249 14.70 -16.86 -8.71
CA GLY A 249 14.61 -18.25 -8.31
C GLY A 249 15.87 -18.83 -7.67
N LEU A 250 15.83 -20.13 -7.40
CA LEU A 250 17.02 -20.91 -7.02
C LEU A 250 17.97 -21.09 -8.22
N HIS A 251 17.40 -21.13 -9.43
CA HIS A 251 18.09 -21.29 -10.70
C HIS A 251 17.65 -20.20 -11.66
N ALA A 252 18.52 -19.81 -12.58
CA ALA A 252 18.23 -18.75 -13.56
C ALA A 252 17.29 -19.25 -14.68
N ASP A 253 17.34 -20.54 -15.00
CA ASP A 253 16.55 -21.17 -16.06
C ASP A 253 16.00 -22.55 -15.64
N GLU A 254 15.25 -23.20 -16.54
CA GLU A 254 14.62 -24.50 -16.28
C GLU A 254 15.61 -25.69 -16.31
N GLY A 255 16.91 -25.45 -16.54
CA GLY A 255 17.93 -26.50 -16.59
C GLY A 255 17.84 -27.35 -17.86
N VAL A 256 18.13 -28.64 -17.73
CA VAL A 256 18.14 -29.62 -18.85
C VAL A 256 16.97 -30.60 -18.73
N GLY A 257 16.66 -31.28 -19.82
CA GLY A 257 15.58 -32.27 -19.86
C GLY A 257 14.26 -31.69 -20.35
N THR A 258 13.24 -32.54 -20.35
CA THR A 258 11.90 -32.18 -20.84
C THR A 258 10.95 -32.05 -19.68
N LYS A 259 10.27 -30.91 -19.60
CA LYS A 259 9.20 -30.66 -18.63
C LYS A 259 8.10 -31.72 -18.78
N PRO A 260 7.65 -32.37 -17.71
CA PRO A 260 6.61 -33.36 -17.77
C PRO A 260 5.31 -32.81 -18.36
N ALA A 261 4.73 -33.54 -19.32
CA ALA A 261 3.44 -33.22 -19.92
C ALA A 261 2.32 -33.84 -19.05
N VAL A 262 1.95 -33.16 -17.99
CA VAL A 262 0.87 -33.59 -17.06
C VAL A 262 -0.27 -32.58 -17.04
N ALA A 263 -1.44 -32.99 -16.61
CA ALA A 263 -2.62 -32.14 -16.47
C ALA A 263 -3.10 -32.17 -15.00
N PRO A 264 -3.22 -31.02 -14.32
CA PRO A 264 -2.84 -29.68 -14.78
C PRO A 264 -1.33 -29.53 -14.99
N ALA A 265 -0.92 -28.60 -15.85
CA ALA A 265 0.49 -28.37 -16.18
C ALA A 265 1.32 -27.98 -14.94
N VAL A 266 2.56 -28.51 -14.88
CA VAL A 266 3.53 -28.14 -13.84
C VAL A 266 3.78 -26.63 -13.86
N GLN A 267 3.60 -25.97 -12.74
CA GLN A 267 3.75 -24.51 -12.61
C GLN A 267 5.22 -24.08 -12.51
N GLN A 268 6.06 -24.88 -11.87
CA GLN A 268 7.48 -24.64 -11.73
C GLN A 268 8.23 -25.93 -12.05
N TRP A 269 9.31 -25.83 -12.80
CA TRP A 269 10.12 -26.93 -13.24
C TRP A 269 11.60 -26.57 -13.18
N TYR A 270 12.43 -27.52 -12.79
CA TYR A 270 13.85 -27.49 -12.99
C TYR A 270 14.36 -28.89 -13.25
N GLY A 271 15.01 -29.10 -14.40
CA GLY A 271 15.50 -30.39 -14.83
C GLY A 271 17.00 -30.54 -14.67
N THR A 272 17.42 -31.75 -14.31
CA THR A 272 18.83 -32.20 -14.31
C THR A 272 18.95 -33.42 -15.20
N GLU A 273 20.20 -33.85 -15.47
CA GLU A 273 20.42 -35.09 -16.20
C GLU A 273 20.05 -36.30 -15.36
N GLY A 274 19.72 -37.39 -16.04
CA GLY A 274 19.38 -38.66 -15.43
C GLY A 274 17.91 -39.02 -15.47
N LYS A 275 17.61 -40.28 -15.18
CA LYS A 275 16.26 -40.85 -15.13
C LYS A 275 16.16 -41.82 -13.96
N THR A 276 14.98 -41.91 -13.37
CA THR A 276 14.64 -43.00 -12.46
C THR A 276 13.39 -43.73 -12.96
N SER A 277 13.29 -45.02 -12.61
CA SER A 277 12.12 -45.81 -12.96
C SER A 277 11.53 -46.38 -11.69
N ILE A 278 10.21 -46.35 -11.61
CA ILE A 278 9.42 -47.00 -10.57
C ILE A 278 9.27 -48.46 -10.99
N THR A 279 9.75 -49.38 -10.20
CA THR A 279 9.74 -50.81 -10.44
C THR A 279 9.27 -51.59 -9.20
N SER A 280 9.09 -52.89 -9.30
CA SER A 280 8.74 -53.71 -8.14
C SER A 280 9.78 -53.73 -7.01
N SER A 281 11.02 -53.25 -7.28
CA SER A 281 12.04 -53.05 -6.25
C SER A 281 11.97 -51.66 -5.57
N THR A 282 11.09 -50.77 -6.02
CA THR A 282 10.84 -49.50 -5.40
C THR A 282 9.92 -49.68 -4.19
N VAL A 283 10.16 -48.97 -3.10
CA VAL A 283 9.30 -49.02 -1.91
C VAL A 283 8.64 -47.65 -1.66
N ILE A 284 7.43 -47.68 -1.12
CA ILE A 284 6.75 -46.48 -0.67
C ILE A 284 7.03 -46.27 0.80
N SER A 285 7.55 -45.10 1.16
CA SER A 285 7.89 -44.71 2.54
C SER A 285 7.13 -43.46 2.94
N VAL A 286 6.40 -43.51 4.04
CA VAL A 286 5.61 -42.36 4.55
C VAL A 286 6.20 -41.77 5.84
N GLY A 287 7.05 -42.49 6.57
CA GLY A 287 7.57 -42.03 7.85
C GLY A 287 6.47 -41.46 8.76
N ASP A 288 6.78 -40.36 9.41
CA ASP A 288 5.86 -39.62 10.29
C ASP A 288 5.07 -38.52 9.55
N SER A 289 4.97 -38.59 8.22
CA SER A 289 4.32 -37.55 7.41
C SER A 289 2.81 -37.40 7.63
N GLY A 290 2.15 -38.48 8.09
CA GLY A 290 0.69 -38.57 8.19
C GLY A 290 -0.02 -38.81 6.85
N PHE A 291 0.74 -39.11 5.77
CA PHE A 291 0.21 -39.37 4.42
C PHE A 291 0.02 -40.86 4.08
N GLY A 292 -0.18 -41.69 5.09
CA GLY A 292 -0.32 -43.14 4.91
C GLY A 292 -1.50 -43.55 4.03
N GLN A 293 -2.61 -42.82 4.08
CA GLN A 293 -3.78 -43.10 3.25
C GLN A 293 -3.54 -42.76 1.78
N GLU A 294 -2.92 -41.63 1.50
CA GLU A 294 -2.57 -41.17 0.16
C GLU A 294 -1.56 -42.13 -0.51
N ALA A 295 -0.58 -42.57 0.27
CA ALA A 295 0.38 -43.58 -0.14
C ALA A 295 -0.28 -44.93 -0.44
N LYS A 296 -1.28 -45.32 0.34
CA LYS A 296 -2.03 -46.55 0.13
C LYS A 296 -2.90 -46.47 -1.14
N PHE A 297 -3.56 -45.37 -1.40
CA PHE A 297 -4.25 -45.13 -2.65
C PHE A 297 -3.32 -45.26 -3.86
N TYR A 298 -2.15 -44.63 -3.77
CA TYR A 298 -1.15 -44.70 -4.82
C TYR A 298 -0.64 -46.13 -5.04
N GLN A 299 -0.37 -46.89 -3.99
CA GLN A 299 -0.01 -48.31 -4.06
C GLN A 299 -1.08 -49.13 -4.81
N THR A 300 -2.34 -48.96 -4.42
CA THR A 300 -3.47 -49.66 -5.07
C THR A 300 -3.60 -49.32 -6.55
N ASP A 301 -3.39 -48.07 -6.92
CA ASP A 301 -3.42 -47.64 -8.32
C ASP A 301 -2.28 -48.26 -9.14
N LEU A 302 -1.10 -48.40 -8.58
CA LEU A 302 0.04 -49.07 -9.24
C LEU A 302 -0.20 -50.59 -9.38
N GLU A 303 -0.72 -51.20 -8.33
CA GLU A 303 -1.12 -52.64 -8.37
C GLU A 303 -2.18 -52.90 -9.47
N SER A 304 -3.14 -51.99 -9.60
CA SER A 304 -4.17 -52.09 -10.67
C SER A 304 -3.60 -52.01 -12.09
N ARG A 305 -2.42 -51.42 -12.22
CA ARG A 305 -1.65 -51.32 -13.48
C ARG A 305 -0.60 -52.45 -13.63
N GLY A 306 -0.63 -53.42 -12.76
CA GLY A 306 0.26 -54.58 -12.81
C GLY A 306 1.65 -54.33 -12.17
N LEU A 307 1.81 -53.28 -11.36
CA LEU A 307 3.05 -53.00 -10.67
C LEU A 307 2.86 -53.13 -9.16
N GLU A 308 3.30 -54.27 -8.61
CA GLU A 308 3.31 -54.51 -7.16
C GLU A 308 4.49 -53.81 -6.50
N ILE A 309 4.18 -52.90 -5.58
CA ILE A 309 5.18 -52.12 -4.80
C ILE A 309 4.92 -52.32 -3.32
N ALA A 310 5.98 -52.62 -2.55
CA ALA A 310 5.89 -52.74 -1.11
C ALA A 310 5.92 -51.36 -0.41
N THR A 311 5.26 -51.30 0.75
CA THR A 311 5.55 -50.26 1.72
C THR A 311 6.79 -50.66 2.50
N GLY A 312 7.70 -49.73 2.77
CA GLY A 312 8.99 -50.06 3.32
C GLY A 312 9.72 -48.95 4.06
N ASN A 313 10.97 -49.25 4.34
CA ASN A 313 11.83 -48.45 5.16
C ASN A 313 12.33 -47.20 4.41
N GLN A 314 12.49 -46.10 5.11
CA GLN A 314 13.05 -44.82 4.63
C GLN A 314 14.52 -44.94 4.16
N THR A 315 15.20 -46.04 4.45
CA THR A 315 16.60 -46.27 4.07
C THR A 315 16.75 -47.00 2.71
N ALA A 316 15.65 -47.42 2.08
CA ALA A 316 15.71 -48.08 0.77
C ALA A 316 16.30 -47.13 -0.30
N GLN A 317 17.26 -47.64 -1.09
CA GLN A 317 17.93 -46.84 -2.13
C GLN A 317 16.96 -46.36 -3.23
N LYS A 318 15.98 -47.20 -3.61
CA LYS A 318 14.92 -46.84 -4.51
C LYS A 318 13.61 -46.72 -3.73
N ARG A 319 13.13 -45.48 -3.60
CA ARG A 319 11.89 -45.26 -2.85
C ARG A 319 11.13 -44.07 -3.32
N ILE A 320 9.84 -44.07 -3.04
CA ILE A 320 8.96 -42.92 -3.12
C ILE A 320 8.69 -42.48 -1.68
N GLU A 321 9.22 -41.33 -1.29
CA GLU A 321 9.18 -40.82 0.07
C GLU A 321 8.20 -39.68 0.19
N PHE A 322 7.22 -39.81 1.09
CA PHE A 322 6.25 -38.76 1.39
C PHE A 322 6.72 -37.95 2.59
N LYS A 323 6.77 -36.61 2.43
CA LYS A 323 7.18 -35.67 3.47
C LYS A 323 6.11 -34.60 3.66
N LYS A 324 5.67 -34.44 4.90
CA LYS A 324 4.89 -33.26 5.29
C LYS A 324 5.85 -32.11 5.55
N VAL A 325 5.55 -30.97 4.93
CA VAL A 325 6.36 -29.74 5.05
C VAL A 325 5.46 -28.58 5.44
N GLU A 326 6.06 -27.52 5.97
CA GLU A 326 5.37 -26.23 6.04
C GLU A 326 5.04 -25.74 4.65
N ASP A 327 4.00 -24.90 4.54
CA ASP A 327 3.59 -24.35 3.24
C ASP A 327 4.72 -23.53 2.60
N LYS A 328 5.24 -24.02 1.51
CA LYS A 328 6.26 -23.38 0.66
C LYS A 328 5.65 -22.64 -0.54
N GLY A 329 4.41 -22.17 -0.42
CA GLY A 329 3.64 -21.63 -1.51
C GLY A 329 2.79 -22.67 -2.24
N TYR A 330 2.70 -23.89 -1.69
CA TYR A 330 1.87 -24.94 -2.27
C TYR A 330 0.37 -24.72 -2.04
N GLY A 331 0.01 -24.01 -0.95
CA GLY A 331 -1.37 -23.83 -0.55
C GLY A 331 -2.03 -25.16 -0.14
N LYS A 332 -3.34 -25.25 -0.34
CA LYS A 332 -4.11 -26.41 0.13
C LYS A 332 -3.97 -27.67 -0.74
N GLU A 333 -3.67 -27.52 -2.02
CA GLU A 333 -3.70 -28.62 -3.00
C GLU A 333 -2.35 -28.80 -3.73
N GLY A 334 -1.44 -27.87 -3.55
CA GLY A 334 -0.14 -27.92 -4.19
C GLY A 334 0.85 -28.87 -3.51
N TYR A 335 1.89 -29.23 -4.25
CA TYR A 335 2.93 -30.15 -3.85
C TYR A 335 4.21 -29.90 -4.64
N GLY A 336 5.31 -30.46 -4.14
CA GLY A 336 6.58 -30.59 -4.85
C GLY A 336 6.98 -32.05 -5.05
N ILE A 337 7.56 -32.33 -6.20
CA ILE A 337 8.16 -33.63 -6.50
C ILE A 337 9.62 -33.40 -6.86
N THR A 338 10.52 -34.05 -6.15
CA THR A 338 11.96 -34.04 -6.43
C THR A 338 12.43 -35.45 -6.70
N VAL A 339 13.21 -35.62 -7.78
CA VAL A 339 13.83 -36.90 -8.15
C VAL A 339 15.34 -36.75 -8.03
N LYS A 340 15.95 -37.53 -7.14
CA LYS A 340 17.40 -37.49 -6.93
C LYS A 340 17.91 -38.86 -6.44
N ASP A 341 18.94 -39.38 -7.06
CA ASP A 341 19.66 -40.59 -6.62
C ASP A 341 18.75 -41.79 -6.40
N GLY A 342 17.74 -42.01 -7.24
CA GLY A 342 16.80 -43.11 -7.14
C GLY A 342 15.65 -42.86 -6.15
N VAL A 343 15.62 -41.71 -5.46
CA VAL A 343 14.57 -41.32 -4.54
C VAL A 343 13.63 -40.31 -5.20
N ILE A 344 12.35 -40.60 -5.17
CA ILE A 344 11.28 -39.67 -5.53
C ILE A 344 10.71 -39.12 -4.23
N THR A 345 10.95 -37.85 -3.95
CA THR A 345 10.41 -37.20 -2.76
C THR A 345 9.16 -36.40 -3.13
N VAL A 346 8.06 -36.70 -2.45
CA VAL A 346 6.79 -35.97 -2.51
C VAL A 346 6.70 -35.08 -1.29
N GLU A 347 6.67 -33.79 -1.47
CA GLU A 347 6.48 -32.80 -0.40
C GLU A 347 5.09 -32.17 -0.53
N ALA A 348 4.32 -32.10 0.56
CA ALA A 348 3.04 -31.42 0.63
C ALA A 348 2.79 -30.86 2.04
N ALA A 349 2.02 -29.80 2.13
CA ALA A 349 1.57 -29.24 3.40
C ALA A 349 0.29 -29.93 3.90
N THR A 350 -0.47 -30.54 2.99
CA THR A 350 -1.80 -31.13 3.25
C THR A 350 -1.92 -32.52 2.63
N ASN A 351 -2.90 -33.28 3.09
CA ASN A 351 -3.27 -34.57 2.52
C ASN A 351 -3.75 -34.43 1.05
N ALA A 352 -4.51 -33.37 0.73
CA ALA A 352 -4.94 -33.11 -0.64
C ALA A 352 -3.74 -32.91 -1.58
N GLY A 353 -2.74 -32.11 -1.18
CA GLY A 353 -1.51 -31.93 -1.94
C GLY A 353 -0.76 -33.23 -2.16
N ALA A 354 -0.61 -34.06 -1.11
CA ALA A 354 0.01 -35.38 -1.22
C ALA A 354 -0.76 -36.31 -2.17
N PHE A 355 -2.09 -36.29 -2.12
CA PHE A 355 -2.93 -37.05 -3.05
C PHE A 355 -2.72 -36.59 -4.50
N TYR A 356 -2.76 -35.29 -4.80
CA TYR A 356 -2.54 -34.80 -6.16
C TYR A 356 -1.14 -35.10 -6.69
N ALA A 357 -0.12 -35.10 -5.83
CA ALA A 357 1.21 -35.53 -6.22
C ALA A 357 1.23 -36.98 -6.73
N THR A 358 0.45 -37.89 -6.11
CA THR A 358 0.33 -39.29 -6.59
C THR A 358 -0.30 -39.37 -7.98
N ARG A 359 -1.24 -38.46 -8.31
CA ARG A 359 -1.86 -38.40 -9.65
C ARG A 359 -0.85 -37.99 -10.73
N THR A 360 0.08 -37.12 -10.37
CA THR A 360 1.17 -36.71 -11.27
C THR A 360 2.21 -37.81 -11.49
N LEU A 361 2.40 -38.70 -10.54
CA LEU A 361 3.33 -39.84 -10.64
C LEU A 361 2.74 -41.06 -11.33
N LEU A 362 1.43 -41.12 -11.61
CA LEU A 362 0.75 -42.17 -12.35
C LEU A 362 0.86 -42.02 -13.87
#